data_91a9eea1d4fc6a290643dfa5b3ab656b
#
_entry.id   91a9eea1d4fc6a290643dfa5b3ab656b
#
_cell.length_a   1.000
_cell.length_b   1.000
_cell.length_c   1.000
_cell.angle_alpha   90.00
_cell.angle_beta   90.00
_cell.angle_gamma   90.00
#
_symmetry.space_group_name_H-M   'P 1'
#
loop_
_entity.id
_entity.type
_entity.pdbx_description
1 polymer ?
#
loop_
_entity_poly.entity_id
_entity_poly.type
_entity_poly.pdbx_seq_one_letter_code
_entity_poly.pdbx_strand_id
1 'polypeptide(L)'
;MFFNLDKHVPLSKLHCKSTGYFRNMQYLCGKIEKKMKIVGLGNALMDVLLQLKQEEILSEIGIQKGAMDMINREQMIAIRQRLTDCPRTQAPGGSVCNTMRALAYLGAEAGFIGKIGTDAIGAYYEEALRKAHVHPHFIRTTGESGSCTVMISPDGERTMGTFLGPAPTIAPDEISEELLRDYHIIYIEGYLIVNEPLVRTTMEKAKRLGLKVALDLSNFNIVNGFKPLLEELIPRYVDILFSNESEAAAYTGLPAEEAVLALAKQVEVAIVTIGKRGSLVASAGTCYAIAAEGGKPIDTTGAGDNFAAGFLYGQSVGASWAQSAQIGSTLSGYVIDVVGPQIPDAKWPEIQEKVKAILN
;
A
#
# COMPACT_ATOMS: atom_id res chain seq x y z
N MET A 1 36.11 41.43 -30.16
CA MET A 1 34.97 42.32 -30.02
C MET A 1 34.00 41.66 -29.07
N PHE A 2 34.07 42.00 -27.77
CA PHE A 2 33.27 41.41 -26.71
C PHE A 2 31.90 42.10 -26.64
N PHE A 3 30.81 41.36 -26.73
CA PHE A 3 29.48 41.90 -26.40
C PHE A 3 29.07 41.43 -25.02
N ASN A 4 28.89 42.40 -24.18
CA ASN A 4 28.39 42.35 -22.80
C ASN A 4 26.87 42.11 -22.84
N LEU A 5 26.38 41.03 -22.18
CA LEU A 5 24.95 40.73 -22.03
C LEU A 5 24.54 40.94 -20.58
N ASP A 6 24.23 42.19 -20.24
CA ASP A 6 23.46 42.53 -19.06
C ASP A 6 22.35 43.52 -19.48
N LYS A 7 21.14 42.98 -19.67
CA LYS A 7 19.86 43.72 -19.49
C LYS A 7 18.69 42.75 -19.44
N HIS A 8 18.14 42.59 -18.28
CA HIS A 8 16.83 41.94 -18.05
C HIS A 8 15.74 42.69 -18.83
N VAL A 9 15.14 42.01 -19.81
CA VAL A 9 13.91 42.44 -20.48
C VAL A 9 12.76 41.54 -19.98
N PRO A 10 11.67 42.09 -19.41
CA PRO A 10 10.55 41.29 -18.97
C PRO A 10 9.78 40.69 -20.15
N LEU A 11 9.48 39.41 -20.05
CA LEU A 11 8.83 38.52 -21.04
C LEU A 11 7.42 38.94 -21.50
N SER A 12 6.85 40.02 -21.00
CA SER A 12 5.49 40.48 -21.35
C SER A 12 5.35 41.36 -22.61
N LYS A 13 6.42 41.60 -23.36
CA LYS A 13 6.40 42.50 -24.56
C LYS A 13 6.89 41.89 -25.87
N LEU A 14 6.99 40.58 -25.98
CA LEU A 14 7.31 39.95 -27.28
C LEU A 14 6.01 39.51 -27.99
N HIS A 15 5.40 40.42 -28.72
CA HIS A 15 4.46 40.10 -29.80
C HIS A 15 5.27 39.60 -30.99
N CYS A 16 5.40 38.29 -31.14
CA CYS A 16 6.02 37.68 -32.32
C CYS A 16 4.91 37.16 -33.25
N LYS A 17 4.85 37.70 -34.46
CA LYS A 17 3.98 37.19 -35.52
C LYS A 17 4.35 35.75 -35.85
N SER A 18 3.36 34.87 -35.83
CA SER A 18 3.44 33.43 -36.03
C SER A 18 4.06 33.06 -37.39
N THR A 19 5.17 32.36 -37.36
CA THR A 19 5.54 31.41 -38.41
C THR A 19 5.50 30.01 -37.82
N GLY A 20 4.98 29.04 -38.58
CA GLY A 20 4.59 27.69 -38.14
C GLY A 20 5.66 26.81 -37.45
N TYR A 21 6.86 27.32 -37.20
CA TYR A 21 7.95 26.64 -36.50
C TYR A 21 7.75 26.59 -34.99
N PHE A 22 7.04 27.53 -34.37
CA PHE A 22 6.81 27.58 -32.93
C PHE A 22 5.67 26.66 -32.47
N ARG A 23 4.75 26.28 -33.35
CA ARG A 23 3.71 25.29 -33.00
C ARG A 23 4.27 23.90 -32.76
N ASN A 24 5.33 23.49 -33.46
CA ASN A 24 5.96 22.17 -33.27
C ASN A 24 6.86 22.09 -32.03
N MET A 25 7.39 23.21 -31.53
CA MET A 25 8.19 23.18 -30.28
C MET A 25 7.35 23.13 -29.03
N GLN A 26 6.11 23.57 -29.03
CA GLN A 26 5.18 23.36 -27.89
C GLN A 26 4.66 21.91 -27.82
N TYR A 27 4.64 21.18 -28.95
CA TYR A 27 4.33 19.75 -28.97
C TYR A 27 5.50 18.86 -28.56
N LEU A 28 6.75 19.37 -28.65
CA LEU A 28 7.97 18.67 -28.23
C LEU A 28 8.37 18.97 -26.77
N CYS A 29 7.84 20.04 -26.19
CA CYS A 29 7.82 20.23 -24.74
C CYS A 29 6.63 19.46 -24.17
N GLY A 30 6.63 18.13 -24.35
CA GLY A 30 5.74 17.25 -23.61
C GLY A 30 5.89 17.64 -22.15
N LYS A 31 4.80 18.05 -21.51
CA LYS A 31 4.70 18.15 -20.07
C LYS A 31 5.34 16.89 -19.52
N ILE A 32 6.54 17.00 -18.98
CA ILE A 32 7.01 16.03 -18.00
C ILE A 32 6.06 16.27 -16.82
N GLU A 33 4.88 15.67 -16.86
CA GLU A 33 4.01 15.63 -15.70
C GLU A 33 4.81 14.90 -14.64
N LYS A 34 5.27 15.70 -13.67
CA LYS A 34 6.08 15.20 -12.56
C LYS A 34 5.22 14.15 -11.87
N LYS A 35 5.57 12.87 -12.03
CA LYS A 35 4.86 11.77 -11.40
C LYS A 35 4.75 12.06 -9.90
N MET A 36 3.58 11.86 -9.32
CA MET A 36 3.44 12.04 -7.88
C MET A 36 4.22 10.95 -7.16
N LYS A 37 4.96 11.34 -6.12
CA LYS A 37 5.68 10.45 -5.23
C LYS A 37 4.76 10.00 -4.10
N ILE A 38 4.82 8.73 -3.76
CA ILE A 38 3.95 8.12 -2.76
C ILE A 38 4.80 7.50 -1.67
N VAL A 39 4.46 7.76 -0.41
CA VAL A 39 5.07 7.09 0.73
C VAL A 39 4.03 6.30 1.51
N GLY A 40 4.39 5.08 1.88
CA GLY A 40 3.56 4.22 2.74
C GLY A 40 4.06 4.23 4.18
N LEU A 41 3.15 4.29 5.14
CA LEU A 41 3.43 4.10 6.57
C LEU A 41 2.75 2.81 7.03
N GLY A 42 3.54 1.83 7.46
CA GLY A 42 3.02 0.52 7.83
C GLY A 42 3.95 -0.31 8.70
N ASN A 43 3.43 -1.45 9.16
CA ASN A 43 4.19 -2.42 9.92
C ASN A 43 5.20 -3.15 9.02
N ALA A 44 6.48 -3.06 9.37
CA ALA A 44 7.54 -3.79 8.68
C ALA A 44 7.59 -5.23 9.21
N LEU A 45 6.95 -6.17 8.49
CA LEU A 45 6.84 -7.57 8.89
C LEU A 45 7.48 -8.48 7.84
N MET A 46 8.42 -9.32 8.26
CA MET A 46 8.98 -10.35 7.38
C MET A 46 8.02 -11.55 7.33
N ASP A 47 7.52 -11.91 6.17
CA ASP A 47 6.78 -13.14 5.98
C ASP A 47 7.76 -14.32 5.90
N VAL A 48 7.58 -15.29 6.78
CA VAL A 48 8.36 -16.53 6.84
C VAL A 48 7.40 -17.69 6.59
N LEU A 49 7.45 -18.24 5.37
CA LEU A 49 6.58 -19.34 4.96
C LEU A 49 7.28 -20.66 5.27
N LEU A 50 6.60 -21.52 5.99
CA LEU A 50 7.06 -22.85 6.42
C LEU A 50 6.12 -23.93 5.89
N GLN A 51 6.65 -24.92 5.21
CA GLN A 51 5.90 -26.11 4.81
C GLN A 51 5.93 -27.14 5.95
N LEU A 52 4.79 -27.37 6.59
CA LEU A 52 4.69 -28.36 7.65
C LEU A 52 4.66 -29.78 7.06
N LYS A 53 5.40 -30.71 7.69
CA LYS A 53 5.34 -32.13 7.35
C LYS A 53 4.09 -32.82 7.93
N GLN A 54 3.61 -32.31 9.05
CA GLN A 54 2.44 -32.82 9.79
C GLN A 54 1.80 -31.67 10.55
N GLU A 55 0.49 -31.70 10.74
CA GLU A 55 -0.27 -30.59 11.34
C GLU A 55 -0.35 -30.63 12.87
N GLU A 56 -0.06 -31.77 13.47
CA GLU A 56 -0.07 -31.98 14.93
C GLU A 56 0.85 -30.98 15.63
N ILE A 57 1.90 -30.51 14.95
CA ILE A 57 2.84 -29.53 15.45
C ILE A 57 2.16 -28.20 15.83
N LEU A 58 1.04 -27.85 15.17
CA LEU A 58 0.29 -26.64 15.49
C LEU A 58 -0.30 -26.68 16.91
N SER A 59 -0.84 -27.83 17.30
CA SER A 59 -1.35 -28.04 18.66
C SER A 59 -0.23 -28.05 19.71
N GLU A 60 0.96 -28.56 19.37
CA GLU A 60 2.14 -28.55 20.24
C GLU A 60 2.66 -27.14 20.52
N ILE A 61 2.55 -26.23 19.55
CA ILE A 61 2.95 -24.81 19.70
C ILE A 61 1.79 -23.92 20.17
N GLY A 62 0.60 -24.49 20.37
CA GLY A 62 -0.56 -23.81 20.93
C GLY A 62 -1.26 -22.84 19.99
N ILE A 63 -1.17 -23.08 18.67
CA ILE A 63 -1.86 -22.26 17.65
C ILE A 63 -2.93 -23.11 16.97
N GLN A 64 -4.14 -22.56 16.88
CA GLN A 64 -5.25 -23.22 16.21
C GLN A 64 -5.03 -23.20 14.68
N LYS A 65 -5.21 -24.37 14.03
CA LYS A 65 -5.14 -24.46 12.57
C LYS A 65 -6.10 -23.46 11.90
N GLY A 66 -5.60 -22.76 10.89
CA GLY A 66 -6.34 -21.72 10.18
C GLY A 66 -6.43 -20.37 10.90
N ALA A 67 -5.91 -20.27 12.14
CA ALA A 67 -5.91 -19.01 12.89
C ALA A 67 -4.83 -18.03 12.40
N MET A 68 -5.08 -16.75 12.65
CA MET A 68 -4.11 -15.67 12.52
C MET A 68 -3.94 -15.04 13.91
N ASP A 69 -2.93 -15.51 14.64
CA ASP A 69 -2.71 -15.12 16.02
C ASP A 69 -1.57 -14.11 16.16
N MET A 70 -1.76 -13.16 17.05
CA MET A 70 -0.69 -12.29 17.52
C MET A 70 0.10 -13.07 18.59
N ILE A 71 1.41 -13.21 18.39
CA ILE A 71 2.30 -13.95 19.28
C ILE A 71 3.34 -13.03 19.92
N ASN A 72 3.77 -13.39 21.13
CA ASN A 72 4.87 -12.69 21.79
C ASN A 72 6.24 -13.22 21.33
N ARG A 73 7.31 -12.60 21.83
CA ARG A 73 8.69 -12.94 21.47
C ARG A 73 9.06 -14.37 21.83
N GLU A 74 8.64 -14.84 23.00
CA GLU A 74 8.93 -16.18 23.51
C GLU A 74 8.26 -17.25 22.63
N GLN A 75 7.02 -17.03 22.26
CA GLN A 75 6.27 -17.89 21.33
C GLN A 75 6.93 -17.93 19.95
N MET A 76 7.32 -16.78 19.41
CA MET A 76 8.02 -16.69 18.12
C MET A 76 9.32 -17.50 18.14
N ILE A 77 10.12 -17.39 19.21
CA ILE A 77 11.35 -18.16 19.38
C ILE A 77 11.05 -19.66 19.45
N ALA A 78 10.05 -20.06 20.24
CA ALA A 78 9.66 -21.46 20.38
C ALA A 78 9.22 -22.07 19.04
N ILE A 79 8.40 -21.34 18.26
CA ILE A 79 7.98 -21.75 16.91
C ILE A 79 9.21 -21.94 15.99
N ARG A 80 10.11 -20.98 15.97
CA ARG A 80 11.32 -21.03 15.12
C ARG A 80 12.22 -22.21 15.48
N GLN A 81 12.40 -22.48 16.77
CA GLN A 81 13.17 -23.62 17.27
C GLN A 81 12.52 -24.96 16.91
N ARG A 82 11.20 -25.07 17.07
CA ARG A 82 10.46 -26.29 16.78
C ARG A 82 10.39 -26.61 15.29
N LEU A 83 10.40 -25.58 14.44
CA LEU A 83 10.27 -25.68 12.97
C LEU A 83 11.61 -25.49 12.24
N THR A 84 12.75 -25.72 12.90
CA THR A 84 14.09 -25.53 12.31
C THR A 84 14.30 -26.36 11.04
N ASP A 85 13.78 -27.58 11.00
CA ASP A 85 13.96 -28.53 9.89
C ASP A 85 12.89 -28.41 8.79
N CYS A 86 11.98 -27.43 8.90
CA CYS A 86 10.98 -27.19 7.86
C CYS A 86 11.58 -26.37 6.72
N PRO A 87 11.32 -26.74 5.45
CA PRO A 87 11.63 -25.89 4.32
C PRO A 87 10.97 -24.53 4.49
N ARG A 88 11.77 -23.46 4.27
CA ARG A 88 11.29 -22.09 4.47
C ARG A 88 11.68 -21.17 3.32
N THR A 89 10.78 -20.23 3.05
CA THR A 89 11.05 -19.06 2.20
C THR A 89 10.76 -17.80 2.99
N GLN A 90 11.43 -16.71 2.64
CA GLN A 90 11.25 -15.41 3.31
C GLN A 90 11.04 -14.33 2.27
N ALA A 91 10.12 -13.42 2.55
CA ALA A 91 9.88 -12.24 1.73
C ALA A 91 9.46 -11.06 2.61
N PRO A 92 9.81 -9.82 2.23
CA PRO A 92 9.23 -8.65 2.88
C PRO A 92 7.71 -8.69 2.73
N GLY A 93 7.00 -8.66 3.85
CA GLY A 93 5.56 -8.64 3.94
C GLY A 93 5.07 -7.37 4.64
N GLY A 94 3.82 -7.39 5.07
CA GLY A 94 3.07 -6.24 5.56
C GLY A 94 2.31 -5.54 4.43
N SER A 95 1.07 -5.15 4.70
CA SER A 95 0.12 -4.63 3.70
C SER A 95 0.71 -3.46 2.91
N VAL A 96 1.17 -2.41 3.57
CA VAL A 96 1.78 -1.24 2.91
C VAL A 96 3.05 -1.61 2.15
N CYS A 97 3.86 -2.54 2.64
CA CYS A 97 5.05 -2.99 1.92
C CYS A 97 4.70 -3.63 0.59
N ASN A 98 3.68 -4.49 0.57
CA ASN A 98 3.19 -5.12 -0.66
C ASN A 98 2.71 -4.05 -1.66
N THR A 99 1.94 -3.07 -1.18
CA THR A 99 1.46 -1.94 -1.99
C THR A 99 2.62 -1.12 -2.57
N MET A 100 3.60 -0.72 -1.75
CA MET A 100 4.72 0.10 -2.21
C MET A 100 5.62 -0.65 -3.21
N ARG A 101 5.82 -1.96 -3.03
CA ARG A 101 6.58 -2.77 -3.98
C ARG A 101 5.87 -2.86 -5.33
N ALA A 102 4.57 -3.15 -5.34
CA ALA A 102 3.80 -3.20 -6.58
C ALA A 102 3.77 -1.83 -7.30
N LEU A 103 3.64 -0.72 -6.56
CA LEU A 103 3.79 0.64 -7.08
C LEU A 103 5.15 0.87 -7.78
N ALA A 104 6.24 0.47 -7.11
CA ALA A 104 7.59 0.63 -7.65
C ALA A 104 7.80 -0.19 -8.92
N TYR A 105 7.28 -1.42 -8.99
CA TYR A 105 7.31 -2.25 -10.20
C TYR A 105 6.51 -1.64 -11.37
N LEU A 106 5.46 -0.87 -11.09
CA LEU A 106 4.77 -0.07 -12.12
C LEU A 106 5.57 1.18 -12.55
N GLY A 107 6.67 1.49 -11.87
CA GLY A 107 7.53 2.62 -12.16
C GLY A 107 7.11 3.92 -11.47
N ALA A 108 6.36 3.85 -10.36
CA ALA A 108 6.14 4.98 -9.48
C ALA A 108 7.34 5.22 -8.55
N GLU A 109 7.54 6.46 -8.10
CA GLU A 109 8.46 6.77 -7.01
C GLU A 109 7.77 6.44 -5.67
N ALA A 110 8.15 5.30 -5.08
CA ALA A 110 7.55 4.77 -3.86
C ALA A 110 8.54 4.79 -2.69
N GLY A 111 8.08 5.23 -1.52
CA GLY A 111 8.82 5.16 -0.25
C GLY A 111 8.07 4.31 0.77
N PHE A 112 8.78 3.77 1.76
CA PHE A 112 8.19 3.01 2.86
C PHE A 112 8.75 3.48 4.20
N ILE A 113 7.88 3.88 5.11
CA ILE A 113 8.18 4.24 6.49
C ILE A 113 7.75 3.09 7.39
N GLY A 114 8.69 2.61 8.21
CA GLY A 114 8.42 1.56 9.18
C GLY A 114 9.50 1.49 10.25
N LYS A 115 9.31 0.64 11.25
CA LYS A 115 10.29 0.45 12.33
C LYS A 115 10.78 -0.99 12.34
N ILE A 116 12.10 -1.15 12.34
CA ILE A 116 12.78 -2.46 12.30
C ILE A 116 13.78 -2.58 13.44
N GLY A 117 14.09 -3.82 13.78
CA GLY A 117 15.22 -4.14 14.66
C GLY A 117 16.57 -3.98 13.95
N THR A 118 17.65 -4.04 14.75
CA THR A 118 19.02 -4.06 14.24
C THR A 118 19.53 -5.49 14.01
N ASP A 119 18.63 -6.40 13.70
CA ASP A 119 18.90 -7.81 13.43
C ASP A 119 19.05 -8.12 11.92
N ALA A 120 19.37 -9.38 11.61
CA ALA A 120 19.52 -9.83 10.22
C ALA A 120 18.21 -9.75 9.40
N ILE A 121 17.05 -9.87 10.06
CA ILE A 121 15.74 -9.75 9.41
C ILE A 121 15.53 -8.31 8.95
N GLY A 122 15.80 -7.33 9.82
CA GLY A 122 15.69 -5.91 9.46
C GLY A 122 16.62 -5.51 8.32
N ALA A 123 17.86 -6.01 8.35
CA ALA A 123 18.82 -5.76 7.28
C ALA A 123 18.38 -6.36 5.94
N TYR A 124 17.89 -7.59 5.95
CA TYR A 124 17.36 -8.25 4.75
C TYR A 124 16.11 -7.53 4.21
N TYR A 125 15.20 -7.13 5.11
CA TYR A 125 13.97 -6.41 4.74
C TYR A 125 14.30 -5.11 3.99
N GLU A 126 15.23 -4.32 4.52
CA GLU A 126 15.66 -3.08 3.87
C GLU A 126 16.32 -3.32 2.51
N GLU A 127 17.23 -4.30 2.41
CA GLU A 127 17.87 -4.65 1.14
C GLU A 127 16.85 -5.09 0.09
N ALA A 128 15.86 -5.89 0.48
CA ALA A 128 14.82 -6.36 -0.41
C ALA A 128 13.91 -5.23 -0.92
N LEU A 129 13.59 -4.23 -0.07
CA LEU A 129 12.86 -3.04 -0.53
C LEU A 129 13.68 -2.22 -1.54
N ARG A 130 14.97 -2.02 -1.27
CA ARG A 130 15.87 -1.32 -2.21
C ARG A 130 15.96 -2.03 -3.56
N LYS A 131 16.03 -3.37 -3.55
CA LYS A 131 16.01 -4.19 -4.78
C LYS A 131 14.70 -4.04 -5.56
N ALA A 132 13.59 -3.85 -4.85
CA ALA A 132 12.29 -3.58 -5.44
C ALA A 132 12.08 -2.09 -5.81
N HIS A 133 13.13 -1.26 -5.78
CA HIS A 133 13.10 0.18 -6.07
C HIS A 133 12.18 0.99 -5.14
N VAL A 134 11.93 0.52 -3.93
CA VAL A 134 11.25 1.26 -2.87
C VAL A 134 12.29 1.98 -2.01
N HIS A 135 12.10 3.28 -1.75
CA HIS A 135 12.96 4.06 -0.85
C HIS A 135 12.62 3.75 0.61
N PRO A 136 13.48 3.04 1.36
CA PRO A 136 13.19 2.71 2.75
C PRO A 136 13.54 3.87 3.67
N HIS A 137 12.59 4.23 4.54
CA HIS A 137 12.74 5.20 5.62
C HIS A 137 12.55 4.49 6.95
N PHE A 138 13.58 3.71 7.37
CA PHE A 138 13.47 2.91 8.56
C PHE A 138 13.93 3.64 9.82
N ILE A 139 13.05 3.62 10.81
CA ILE A 139 13.37 3.86 12.21
C ILE A 139 13.98 2.58 12.76
N ARG A 140 15.16 2.67 13.39
CA ARG A 140 15.88 1.50 13.89
C ARG A 140 15.91 1.50 15.41
N THR A 141 15.70 0.32 15.99
CA THR A 141 15.80 0.09 17.42
C THR A 141 16.56 -1.21 17.71
N THR A 142 17.06 -1.35 18.91
CA THR A 142 17.67 -2.62 19.36
C THR A 142 16.58 -3.69 19.46
N GLY A 143 16.94 -4.94 19.11
CA GLY A 143 16.04 -6.09 19.19
C GLY A 143 15.69 -6.68 17.84
N GLU A 144 14.67 -7.53 17.82
CA GLU A 144 14.25 -8.32 16.67
C GLU A 144 13.17 -7.60 15.87
N SER A 145 13.33 -7.63 14.56
CA SER A 145 12.31 -7.12 13.62
C SER A 145 11.03 -7.94 13.65
N GLY A 146 9.92 -7.32 13.27
CA GLY A 146 8.64 -7.99 13.14
C GLY A 146 8.64 -9.10 12.10
N SER A 147 7.86 -10.15 12.32
CA SER A 147 7.71 -11.25 11.38
C SER A 147 6.35 -11.93 11.50
N CYS A 148 5.82 -12.36 10.37
CA CYS A 148 4.66 -13.24 10.29
C CYS A 148 5.15 -14.64 9.90
N THR A 149 4.99 -15.63 10.78
CA THR A 149 5.29 -17.01 10.46
C THR A 149 4.05 -17.66 9.89
N VAL A 150 4.07 -17.97 8.59
CA VAL A 150 2.99 -18.62 7.87
C VAL A 150 3.29 -20.11 7.77
N MET A 151 2.60 -20.92 8.52
CA MET A 151 2.72 -22.36 8.57
C MET A 151 1.69 -22.98 7.63
N ILE A 152 2.16 -23.67 6.59
CA ILE A 152 1.31 -24.27 5.56
C ILE A 152 1.19 -25.76 5.87
N SER A 153 0.00 -26.20 6.21
CA SER A 153 -0.32 -27.60 6.49
C SER A 153 -0.30 -28.44 5.19
N PRO A 154 -0.19 -29.78 5.27
CA PRO A 154 -0.17 -30.67 4.10
C PRO A 154 -1.39 -30.54 3.18
N ASP A 155 -2.54 -30.12 3.71
CA ASP A 155 -3.76 -29.83 2.96
C ASP A 155 -3.81 -28.44 2.33
N GLY A 156 -2.73 -27.62 2.53
CA GLY A 156 -2.61 -26.26 2.00
C GLY A 156 -3.18 -25.17 2.90
N GLU A 157 -3.78 -25.52 4.06
CA GLU A 157 -4.30 -24.51 4.98
C GLU A 157 -3.17 -23.75 5.67
N ARG A 158 -3.41 -22.44 5.87
CA ARG A 158 -2.43 -21.53 6.45
C ARG A 158 -2.78 -21.16 7.88
N THR A 159 -1.82 -21.30 8.75
CA THR A 159 -1.88 -20.86 10.14
C THR A 159 -0.78 -19.82 10.36
N MET A 160 -1.12 -18.69 10.94
CA MET A 160 -0.19 -17.57 11.05
C MET A 160 0.06 -17.20 12.51
N GLY A 161 1.35 -17.03 12.85
CA GLY A 161 1.79 -16.46 14.10
C GLY A 161 2.54 -15.15 13.83
N THR A 162 1.94 -14.02 14.21
CA THR A 162 2.51 -12.69 13.92
C THR A 162 3.14 -12.08 15.16
N PHE A 163 4.45 -11.92 15.13
CA PHE A 163 5.24 -11.13 16.06
C PHE A 163 5.49 -9.75 15.48
N LEU A 164 4.88 -8.71 16.04
CA LEU A 164 5.00 -7.34 15.50
C LEU A 164 6.37 -6.71 15.71
N GLY A 165 7.17 -7.22 16.64
CA GLY A 165 8.46 -6.60 16.97
C GLY A 165 8.31 -5.13 17.35
N PRO A 166 9.19 -4.24 16.85
CA PRO A 166 9.12 -2.82 17.15
C PRO A 166 8.12 -2.04 16.29
N ALA A 167 7.49 -2.65 15.27
CA ALA A 167 6.65 -1.94 14.31
C ALA A 167 5.54 -1.07 14.94
N PRO A 168 4.78 -1.53 15.97
CA PRO A 168 3.74 -0.70 16.58
C PRO A 168 4.27 0.40 17.51
N THR A 169 5.59 0.48 17.74
CA THR A 169 6.21 1.43 18.67
C THR A 169 6.76 2.67 18.01
N ILE A 170 6.36 2.96 16.77
CA ILE A 170 6.74 4.20 16.09
C ILE A 170 6.14 5.37 16.88
N ALA A 171 6.99 6.32 17.30
CA ALA A 171 6.54 7.53 17.98
C ALA A 171 6.20 8.64 16.95
N PRO A 172 5.24 9.53 17.25
CA PRO A 172 4.83 10.58 16.31
C PRO A 172 5.95 11.52 15.87
N ASP A 173 6.95 11.76 16.71
CA ASP A 173 8.11 12.61 16.43
C ASP A 173 9.17 11.90 15.56
N GLU A 174 9.14 10.58 15.47
CA GLU A 174 9.99 9.81 14.56
C GLU A 174 9.60 9.98 13.07
N ILE A 175 8.39 10.51 12.78
CA ILE A 175 7.96 10.87 11.43
C ILE A 175 8.19 12.38 11.24
N SER A 176 9.31 12.73 10.61
CA SER A 176 9.66 14.14 10.39
C SER A 176 8.87 14.77 9.23
N GLU A 177 8.61 16.08 9.30
CA GLU A 177 8.05 16.82 8.17
C GLU A 177 9.00 16.89 6.98
N GLU A 178 10.30 16.91 7.22
CA GLU A 178 11.32 16.93 6.18
C GLU A 178 11.18 15.70 5.28
N LEU A 179 11.00 14.51 5.85
CA LEU A 179 10.76 13.29 5.13
C LEU A 179 9.49 13.38 4.27
N LEU A 180 8.39 13.87 4.86
CA LEU A 180 7.09 13.93 4.18
C LEU A 180 7.06 14.93 3.02
N ARG A 181 7.83 16.04 3.08
CA ARG A 181 7.86 17.09 2.03
C ARG A 181 8.24 16.58 0.64
N ASP A 182 8.95 15.47 0.56
CA ASP A 182 9.36 14.90 -0.72
C ASP A 182 8.23 14.14 -1.43
N TYR A 183 7.08 13.93 -0.75
CA TYR A 183 5.98 13.12 -1.24
C TYR A 183 4.72 13.95 -1.50
N HIS A 184 3.78 13.37 -2.26
CA HIS A 184 2.51 13.99 -2.62
C HIS A 184 1.32 13.24 -2.00
N ILE A 185 1.49 11.95 -1.77
CA ILE A 185 0.49 11.06 -1.14
C ILE A 185 1.19 10.28 -0.03
N ILE A 186 0.55 10.21 1.14
CA ILE A 186 0.88 9.22 2.17
C ILE A 186 -0.22 8.17 2.23
N TYR A 187 0.17 6.88 2.18
CA TYR A 187 -0.71 5.72 2.30
C TYR A 187 -0.48 5.04 3.64
N ILE A 188 -1.53 4.91 4.44
CA ILE A 188 -1.49 4.42 5.83
C ILE A 188 -2.35 3.17 5.94
N GLU A 189 -1.82 2.09 6.55
CA GLU A 189 -2.62 0.91 6.86
C GLU A 189 -3.44 1.09 8.14
N GLY A 190 -4.66 0.57 8.14
CA GLY A 190 -5.57 0.64 9.28
C GLY A 190 -5.09 -0.09 10.52
N TYR A 191 -4.20 -1.07 10.39
CA TYR A 191 -3.59 -1.74 11.55
C TYR A 191 -2.83 -0.78 12.46
N LEU A 192 -2.36 0.37 11.97
CA LEU A 192 -1.68 1.36 12.78
C LEU A 192 -2.63 2.21 13.64
N ILE A 193 -3.95 2.12 13.45
CA ILE A 193 -4.93 2.89 14.22
C ILE A 193 -4.85 2.62 15.72
N VAL A 194 -4.32 1.46 16.12
CA VAL A 194 -4.04 1.11 17.52
C VAL A 194 -3.04 2.07 18.17
N ASN A 195 -2.21 2.73 17.37
CA ASN A 195 -1.32 3.81 17.79
C ASN A 195 -1.91 5.16 17.37
N GLU A 196 -3.00 5.56 18.02
CA GLU A 196 -3.72 6.80 17.71
C GLU A 196 -2.81 8.04 17.64
N PRO A 197 -1.88 8.28 18.58
CA PRO A 197 -1.00 9.44 18.52
C PRO A 197 -0.16 9.49 17.24
N LEU A 198 0.35 8.35 16.78
CA LEU A 198 1.11 8.25 15.53
C LEU A 198 0.25 8.61 14.32
N VAL A 199 -0.90 7.94 14.18
CA VAL A 199 -1.77 8.10 13.00
C VAL A 199 -2.29 9.53 12.92
N ARG A 200 -2.83 10.05 14.01
CA ARG A 200 -3.35 11.43 14.10
C ARG A 200 -2.28 12.46 13.74
N THR A 201 -1.13 12.40 14.40
CA THR A 201 -0.06 13.38 14.18
C THR A 201 0.49 13.27 12.74
N THR A 202 0.60 12.07 12.19
CA THR A 202 1.07 11.88 10.81
C THR A 202 0.08 12.46 9.80
N MET A 203 -1.22 12.21 9.96
CA MET A 203 -2.26 12.79 9.11
C MET A 203 -2.27 14.33 9.21
N GLU A 204 -2.14 14.89 10.40
CA GLU A 204 -2.05 16.34 10.62
C GLU A 204 -0.82 16.96 9.92
N LYS A 205 0.35 16.33 10.05
CA LYS A 205 1.58 16.76 9.35
C LYS A 205 1.38 16.68 7.83
N ALA A 206 0.82 15.58 7.31
CA ALA A 206 0.56 15.40 5.89
C ALA A 206 -0.35 16.50 5.33
N LYS A 207 -1.49 16.76 6.00
CA LYS A 207 -2.42 17.83 5.56
C LYS A 207 -1.79 19.22 5.62
N ARG A 208 -1.00 19.53 6.65
CA ARG A 208 -0.28 20.82 6.77
C ARG A 208 0.74 21.00 5.64
N LEU A 209 1.36 19.93 5.17
CA LEU A 209 2.32 19.94 4.06
C LEU A 209 1.65 19.85 2.68
N GLY A 210 0.33 19.67 2.61
CA GLY A 210 -0.42 19.57 1.35
C GLY A 210 -0.40 18.19 0.71
N LEU A 211 -0.02 17.12 1.45
CA LEU A 211 -0.12 15.76 0.95
C LEU A 211 -1.59 15.30 0.96
N LYS A 212 -1.94 14.45 -0.01
CA LYS A 212 -3.14 13.63 0.10
C LYS A 212 -2.90 12.48 1.08
N VAL A 213 -3.89 12.18 1.89
CA VAL A 213 -3.88 11.06 2.83
C VAL A 213 -4.77 9.95 2.27
N ALA A 214 -4.16 8.80 1.98
CA ALA A 214 -4.85 7.57 1.63
C ALA A 214 -4.83 6.63 2.85
N LEU A 215 -5.99 6.11 3.23
CA LEU A 215 -6.16 5.18 4.35
C LEU A 215 -6.78 3.88 3.84
N ASP A 216 -6.22 2.76 4.25
CA ASP A 216 -6.85 1.44 4.10
C ASP A 216 -7.45 1.03 5.46
N LEU A 217 -8.69 0.57 5.49
CA LEU A 217 -9.33 0.10 6.72
C LEU A 217 -8.79 -1.25 7.21
N SER A 218 -8.12 -1.99 6.33
CA SER A 218 -7.30 -3.20 6.58
C SER A 218 -8.01 -4.40 7.16
N ASN A 219 -8.90 -4.25 8.16
CA ASN A 219 -9.58 -5.36 8.81
C ASN A 219 -10.84 -4.88 9.54
N PHE A 220 -11.94 -5.63 9.41
CA PHE A 220 -13.23 -5.29 10.04
C PHE A 220 -13.18 -5.30 11.59
N ASN A 221 -12.29 -6.10 12.21
CA ASN A 221 -12.11 -6.08 13.68
C ASN A 221 -11.44 -4.77 14.12
N ILE A 222 -10.49 -4.26 13.34
CA ILE A 222 -9.89 -2.94 13.56
C ILE A 222 -10.96 -1.86 13.45
N VAL A 223 -11.78 -1.90 12.40
CA VAL A 223 -12.88 -0.96 12.23
C VAL A 223 -13.84 -0.98 13.41
N ASN A 224 -14.28 -2.17 13.85
CA ASN A 224 -15.19 -2.30 14.99
C ASN A 224 -14.56 -1.80 16.30
N GLY A 225 -13.28 -2.10 16.53
CA GLY A 225 -12.57 -1.73 17.77
C GLY A 225 -12.28 -0.23 17.88
N PHE A 226 -12.10 0.46 16.74
CA PHE A 226 -11.69 1.86 16.69
C PHE A 226 -12.66 2.76 15.95
N LYS A 227 -13.92 2.33 15.78
CA LYS A 227 -14.93 3.06 15.01
C LYS A 227 -15.08 4.54 15.42
N PRO A 228 -15.20 4.91 16.71
CA PRO A 228 -15.30 6.33 17.09
C PRO A 228 -14.12 7.18 16.64
N LEU A 229 -12.90 6.60 16.70
CA LEU A 229 -11.68 7.28 16.24
C LEU A 229 -11.66 7.43 14.72
N LEU A 230 -12.05 6.40 13.98
CA LEU A 230 -12.16 6.44 12.53
C LEU A 230 -13.23 7.44 12.07
N GLU A 231 -14.37 7.54 12.75
CA GLU A 231 -15.43 8.52 12.48
C GLU A 231 -14.97 9.98 12.69
N GLU A 232 -13.97 10.20 13.54
CA GLU A 232 -13.33 11.50 13.71
C GLU A 232 -12.26 11.77 12.63
N LEU A 233 -11.35 10.80 12.40
CA LEU A 233 -10.17 11.01 11.56
C LEU A 233 -10.49 11.03 10.07
N ILE A 234 -11.39 10.15 9.61
CA ILE A 234 -11.68 9.99 8.17
C ILE A 234 -12.19 11.30 7.56
N PRO A 235 -13.29 11.90 8.03
CA PRO A 235 -13.81 13.12 7.39
C PRO A 235 -12.89 14.33 7.55
N ARG A 236 -11.96 14.29 8.49
CA ARG A 236 -11.06 15.42 8.78
C ARG A 236 -9.76 15.39 7.97
N TYR A 237 -9.22 14.20 7.70
CA TYR A 237 -7.87 14.07 7.16
C TYR A 237 -7.77 13.21 5.91
N VAL A 238 -8.68 12.25 5.68
CA VAL A 238 -8.53 11.27 4.62
C VAL A 238 -9.10 11.79 3.30
N ASP A 239 -8.31 11.69 2.24
CA ASP A 239 -8.73 12.04 0.88
C ASP A 239 -9.13 10.80 0.07
N ILE A 240 -8.43 9.68 0.25
CA ILE A 240 -8.66 8.42 -0.47
C ILE A 240 -8.88 7.32 0.57
N LEU A 241 -10.04 6.67 0.54
CA LEU A 241 -10.37 5.62 1.50
C LEU A 241 -10.53 4.28 0.79
N PHE A 242 -9.71 3.30 1.18
CA PHE A 242 -9.82 1.92 0.75
C PHE A 242 -10.51 1.07 1.81
N SER A 243 -11.37 0.18 1.36
CA SER A 243 -12.02 -0.83 2.20
C SER A 243 -12.43 -2.04 1.36
N ASN A 244 -12.67 -3.16 2.01
CA ASN A 244 -13.44 -4.25 1.43
C ASN A 244 -14.90 -4.19 1.91
N GLU A 245 -15.74 -5.07 1.38
CA GLU A 245 -17.17 -5.16 1.70
C GLU A 245 -17.43 -5.29 3.21
N SER A 246 -16.64 -6.13 3.93
CA SER A 246 -16.80 -6.35 5.36
C SER A 246 -16.38 -5.14 6.21
N GLU A 247 -15.32 -4.46 5.83
CA GLU A 247 -14.82 -3.25 6.47
C GLU A 247 -15.78 -2.08 6.26
N ALA A 248 -16.27 -1.89 5.03
CA ALA A 248 -17.26 -0.88 4.71
C ALA A 248 -18.56 -1.09 5.49
N ALA A 249 -19.02 -2.35 5.60
CA ALA A 249 -20.20 -2.71 6.41
C ALA A 249 -19.95 -2.47 7.90
N ALA A 250 -18.78 -2.81 8.44
CA ALA A 250 -18.43 -2.56 9.84
C ALA A 250 -18.44 -1.06 10.17
N TYR A 251 -17.94 -0.23 9.26
CA TYR A 251 -17.90 1.22 9.47
C TYR A 251 -19.28 1.87 9.30
N THR A 252 -20.01 1.56 8.22
CA THR A 252 -21.23 2.24 7.84
C THR A 252 -22.52 1.57 8.35
N GLY A 253 -22.49 0.27 8.59
CA GLY A 253 -23.68 -0.56 8.82
C GLY A 253 -24.50 -0.86 7.57
N LEU A 254 -23.97 -0.55 6.37
CA LEU A 254 -24.68 -0.62 5.09
C LEU A 254 -24.05 -1.68 4.16
N PRO A 255 -24.82 -2.23 3.20
CA PRO A 255 -24.25 -3.05 2.14
C PRO A 255 -23.34 -2.22 1.23
N ALA A 256 -22.43 -2.90 0.50
CA ALA A 256 -21.32 -2.26 -0.22
C ALA A 256 -21.75 -1.13 -1.16
N GLU A 257 -22.84 -1.30 -1.89
CA GLU A 257 -23.37 -0.34 -2.86
C GLU A 257 -23.85 0.97 -2.21
N GLU A 258 -24.41 0.87 -1.01
CA GLU A 258 -24.82 2.05 -0.22
C GLU A 258 -23.63 2.59 0.60
N ALA A 259 -22.79 1.70 1.12
CA ALA A 259 -21.63 2.04 1.92
C ALA A 259 -20.64 2.93 1.13
N VAL A 260 -20.32 2.59 -0.12
CA VAL A 260 -19.41 3.39 -0.95
C VAL A 260 -19.90 4.82 -1.15
N LEU A 261 -21.22 5.00 -1.32
CA LEU A 261 -21.83 6.33 -1.46
C LEU A 261 -21.84 7.11 -0.14
N ALA A 262 -22.03 6.41 0.98
CA ALA A 262 -21.97 7.01 2.32
C ALA A 262 -20.54 7.46 2.66
N LEU A 263 -19.53 6.63 2.35
CA LEU A 263 -18.12 6.94 2.53
C LEU A 263 -17.67 8.11 1.63
N ALA A 264 -18.10 8.15 0.37
CA ALA A 264 -17.77 9.24 -0.57
C ALA A 264 -18.33 10.61 -0.18
N LYS A 265 -19.22 10.71 0.82
CA LYS A 265 -19.62 11.98 1.41
C LYS A 265 -18.61 12.52 2.43
N GLN A 266 -17.69 11.68 2.89
CA GLN A 266 -16.70 12.01 3.92
C GLN A 266 -15.29 12.22 3.35
N VAL A 267 -15.00 11.67 2.15
CA VAL A 267 -13.68 11.71 1.51
C VAL A 267 -13.78 12.13 0.05
N GLU A 268 -12.66 12.48 -0.58
CA GLU A 268 -12.62 12.84 -2.02
C GLU A 268 -13.02 11.64 -2.89
N VAL A 269 -12.51 10.45 -2.55
CA VAL A 269 -12.87 9.20 -3.22
C VAL A 269 -12.90 8.04 -2.23
N ALA A 270 -13.96 7.24 -2.29
CA ALA A 270 -14.12 6.01 -1.54
C ALA A 270 -14.09 4.80 -2.48
N ILE A 271 -13.38 3.76 -2.06
CA ILE A 271 -13.24 2.50 -2.77
C ILE A 271 -13.73 1.37 -1.87
N VAL A 272 -14.60 0.50 -2.43
CA VAL A 272 -15.05 -0.74 -1.78
C VAL A 272 -14.79 -1.91 -2.70
N THR A 273 -13.83 -2.78 -2.37
CA THR A 273 -13.61 -4.03 -3.10
C THR A 273 -14.63 -5.07 -2.67
N ILE A 274 -15.24 -5.76 -3.65
CA ILE A 274 -16.37 -6.70 -3.45
C ILE A 274 -16.04 -8.10 -3.99
N GLY A 275 -14.79 -8.52 -3.83
CA GLY A 275 -14.27 -9.83 -4.20
C GLY A 275 -14.44 -10.09 -5.70
N LYS A 276 -14.99 -11.26 -6.07
CA LYS A 276 -15.21 -11.64 -7.47
C LYS A 276 -16.15 -10.72 -8.25
N ARG A 277 -16.89 -9.86 -7.58
CA ARG A 277 -17.74 -8.86 -8.23
C ARG A 277 -16.96 -7.61 -8.67
N GLY A 278 -15.68 -7.47 -8.25
CA GLY A 278 -14.80 -6.37 -8.60
C GLY A 278 -14.73 -5.30 -7.52
N SER A 279 -14.94 -4.04 -7.87
CA SER A 279 -14.88 -2.90 -6.96
C SER A 279 -15.88 -1.81 -7.32
N LEU A 280 -16.28 -1.05 -6.31
CA LEU A 280 -17.09 0.16 -6.42
C LEU A 280 -16.20 1.35 -6.05
N VAL A 281 -16.24 2.41 -6.86
CA VAL A 281 -15.48 3.64 -6.62
C VAL A 281 -16.44 4.81 -6.70
N ALA A 282 -16.54 5.59 -5.64
CA ALA A 282 -17.45 6.74 -5.59
C ALA A 282 -16.70 8.04 -5.28
N SER A 283 -17.00 9.08 -6.04
CA SER A 283 -16.46 10.44 -5.88
C SER A 283 -17.44 11.46 -6.40
N ALA A 284 -17.64 12.55 -5.68
CA ALA A 284 -18.48 13.69 -6.10
C ALA A 284 -19.87 13.29 -6.63
N GLY A 285 -20.51 12.28 -6.01
CA GLY A 285 -21.84 11.80 -6.37
C GLY A 285 -21.88 10.83 -7.56
N THR A 286 -20.74 10.54 -8.19
CA THR A 286 -20.63 9.54 -9.26
C THR A 286 -20.08 8.24 -8.67
N CYS A 287 -20.66 7.10 -9.07
CA CYS A 287 -20.19 5.76 -8.69
C CYS A 287 -19.82 4.96 -9.94
N TYR A 288 -18.66 4.35 -9.92
CA TYR A 288 -18.13 3.47 -10.96
C TYR A 288 -18.10 2.03 -10.42
N ALA A 289 -18.65 1.09 -11.17
CA ALA A 289 -18.49 -0.34 -10.92
C ALA A 289 -17.44 -0.91 -11.88
N ILE A 290 -16.37 -1.47 -11.33
CA ILE A 290 -15.25 -2.02 -12.08
C ILE A 290 -15.25 -3.54 -11.88
N ALA A 291 -15.29 -4.29 -12.97
CA ALA A 291 -15.28 -5.74 -12.90
C ALA A 291 -13.96 -6.29 -12.33
N ALA A 292 -14.02 -7.44 -11.66
CA ALA A 292 -12.82 -8.15 -11.27
C ALA A 292 -12.11 -8.69 -12.52
N GLU A 293 -10.79 -8.62 -12.53
CA GLU A 293 -9.92 -9.33 -13.46
C GLU A 293 -9.33 -10.58 -12.78
N GLY A 294 -8.85 -11.52 -13.58
CA GLY A 294 -8.25 -12.77 -13.13
C GLY A 294 -9.13 -14.00 -13.30
N GLY A 295 -8.54 -15.15 -13.06
CA GLY A 295 -9.17 -16.45 -13.20
C GLY A 295 -9.71 -17.01 -11.90
N LYS A 296 -9.51 -18.33 -11.70
CA LYS A 296 -9.84 -19.00 -10.44
C LYS A 296 -8.74 -18.72 -9.41
N PRO A 297 -9.04 -18.06 -8.28
CA PRO A 297 -8.00 -17.68 -7.32
C PRO A 297 -7.34 -18.92 -6.71
N ILE A 298 -6.00 -18.87 -6.64
CA ILE A 298 -5.17 -19.81 -5.89
C ILE A 298 -5.05 -19.33 -4.43
N ASP A 299 -4.80 -18.02 -4.26
CA ASP A 299 -4.61 -17.37 -2.97
C ASP A 299 -5.02 -15.89 -3.08
N THR A 300 -5.83 -15.43 -2.14
CA THR A 300 -6.33 -14.04 -2.14
C THR A 300 -5.48 -13.09 -1.29
N THR A 301 -4.38 -13.58 -0.71
CA THR A 301 -3.47 -12.76 0.08
C THR A 301 -2.87 -11.63 -0.76
N GLY A 302 -2.93 -10.41 -0.26
CA GLY A 302 -2.39 -9.23 -0.96
C GLY A 302 -3.25 -8.70 -2.12
N ALA A 303 -4.46 -9.26 -2.37
CA ALA A 303 -5.34 -8.74 -3.41
C ALA A 303 -5.70 -7.27 -3.19
N GLY A 304 -6.04 -6.89 -1.94
CA GLY A 304 -6.31 -5.50 -1.55
C GLY A 304 -5.08 -4.61 -1.69
N ASP A 305 -3.91 -5.10 -1.25
CA ASP A 305 -2.64 -4.36 -1.32
C ASP A 305 -2.28 -4.03 -2.79
N ASN A 306 -2.41 -5.01 -3.68
CA ASN A 306 -2.15 -4.85 -5.10
C ASN A 306 -3.21 -3.99 -5.79
N PHE A 307 -4.48 -4.08 -5.37
CA PHE A 307 -5.51 -3.16 -5.83
C PHE A 307 -5.16 -1.71 -5.47
N ALA A 308 -4.81 -1.46 -4.20
CA ALA A 308 -4.41 -0.13 -3.74
C ALA A 308 -3.18 0.39 -4.50
N ALA A 309 -2.19 -0.48 -4.78
CA ALA A 309 -1.03 -0.13 -5.59
C ALA A 309 -1.41 0.34 -6.99
N GLY A 310 -2.24 -0.42 -7.70
CA GLY A 310 -2.69 -0.05 -9.05
C GLY A 310 -3.52 1.23 -9.07
N PHE A 311 -4.41 1.40 -8.08
CA PHE A 311 -5.20 2.61 -7.94
C PHE A 311 -4.34 3.85 -7.68
N LEU A 312 -3.43 3.77 -6.72
CA LEU A 312 -2.51 4.86 -6.38
C LEU A 312 -1.53 5.16 -7.53
N TYR A 313 -1.11 4.14 -8.29
CA TYR A 313 -0.33 4.35 -9.50
C TYR A 313 -1.11 5.19 -10.52
N GLY A 314 -2.36 4.84 -10.80
CA GLY A 314 -3.23 5.61 -11.69
C GLY A 314 -3.31 7.08 -11.24
N GLN A 315 -3.50 7.33 -9.95
CA GLN A 315 -3.51 8.69 -9.41
C GLN A 315 -2.16 9.39 -9.59
N SER A 316 -1.05 8.68 -9.46
CA SER A 316 0.30 9.26 -9.61
C SER A 316 0.60 9.75 -11.03
N VAL A 317 -0.13 9.24 -12.01
CA VAL A 317 0.02 9.60 -13.43
C VAL A 317 -1.19 10.39 -13.98
N GLY A 318 -2.11 10.83 -13.09
CA GLY A 318 -3.25 11.66 -13.48
C GLY A 318 -4.41 10.92 -14.16
N ALA A 319 -4.51 9.61 -13.97
CA ALA A 319 -5.62 8.81 -14.50
C ALA A 319 -6.96 9.15 -13.81
N SER A 320 -8.06 8.92 -14.50
CA SER A 320 -9.40 9.00 -13.92
C SER A 320 -9.60 7.95 -12.81
N TRP A 321 -10.61 8.17 -11.95
CA TRP A 321 -10.95 7.20 -10.90
C TRP A 321 -11.26 5.81 -11.46
N ALA A 322 -11.97 5.75 -12.60
CA ALA A 322 -12.30 4.49 -13.26
C ALA A 322 -11.05 3.77 -13.79
N GLN A 323 -10.15 4.48 -14.49
CA GLN A 323 -8.89 3.92 -14.97
C GLN A 323 -8.00 3.45 -13.82
N SER A 324 -7.90 4.24 -12.74
CA SER A 324 -7.14 3.87 -11.54
C SER A 324 -7.67 2.58 -10.92
N ALA A 325 -8.99 2.43 -10.81
CA ALA A 325 -9.60 1.21 -10.28
C ALA A 325 -9.43 0.01 -11.24
N GLN A 326 -9.43 0.24 -12.54
CA GLN A 326 -9.17 -0.82 -13.53
C GLN A 326 -7.72 -1.32 -13.43
N ILE A 327 -6.75 -0.42 -13.24
CA ILE A 327 -5.36 -0.81 -12.96
C ILE A 327 -5.29 -1.60 -11.65
N GLY A 328 -5.98 -1.17 -10.60
CA GLY A 328 -6.10 -1.91 -9.34
C GLY A 328 -6.67 -3.32 -9.53
N SER A 329 -7.77 -3.44 -10.29
CA SER A 329 -8.38 -4.74 -10.61
C SER A 329 -7.42 -5.65 -11.39
N THR A 330 -6.65 -5.09 -12.33
CA THR A 330 -5.63 -5.83 -13.08
C THR A 330 -4.57 -6.42 -12.14
N LEU A 331 -3.99 -5.62 -11.25
CA LEU A 331 -2.98 -6.12 -10.31
C LEU A 331 -3.54 -7.16 -9.35
N SER A 332 -4.76 -6.93 -8.82
CA SER A 332 -5.45 -7.92 -7.99
C SER A 332 -5.64 -9.25 -8.72
N GLY A 333 -6.02 -9.21 -10.00
CA GLY A 333 -6.18 -10.41 -10.84
C GLY A 333 -4.90 -11.22 -10.98
N TYR A 334 -3.74 -10.55 -11.12
CA TYR A 334 -2.45 -11.23 -11.22
C TYR A 334 -1.97 -11.82 -9.90
N VAL A 335 -2.20 -11.14 -8.76
CA VAL A 335 -1.71 -11.64 -7.47
C VAL A 335 -2.52 -12.83 -6.97
N ILE A 336 -3.81 -12.92 -7.26
CA ILE A 336 -4.63 -14.07 -6.82
C ILE A 336 -4.31 -15.37 -7.56
N ASP A 337 -3.59 -15.32 -8.68
CA ASP A 337 -3.14 -16.48 -9.46
C ASP A 337 -1.83 -17.10 -8.90
N VAL A 338 -1.29 -16.57 -7.81
CA VAL A 338 -0.05 -17.07 -7.19
C VAL A 338 -0.22 -17.27 -5.69
N VAL A 339 0.72 -18.00 -5.08
CA VAL A 339 0.77 -18.17 -3.62
C VAL A 339 1.52 -17.00 -3.00
N GLY A 340 0.88 -16.32 -2.04
CA GLY A 340 1.46 -15.15 -1.34
C GLY A 340 1.10 -13.81 -2.00
N PRO A 341 1.48 -12.69 -1.35
CA PRO A 341 1.00 -11.36 -1.72
C PRO A 341 1.80 -10.68 -2.84
N GLN A 342 2.73 -11.40 -3.49
CA GLN A 342 3.68 -10.80 -4.43
C GLN A 342 3.54 -11.37 -5.83
N ILE A 343 3.35 -10.49 -6.79
CA ILE A 343 3.33 -10.83 -8.21
C ILE A 343 4.77 -11.20 -8.65
N PRO A 344 4.98 -12.35 -9.32
CA PRO A 344 6.31 -12.76 -9.81
C PRO A 344 6.91 -11.75 -10.81
N ASP A 345 8.23 -11.54 -10.74
CA ASP A 345 8.94 -10.56 -11.57
C ASP A 345 8.69 -10.75 -13.07
N ALA A 346 8.56 -12.00 -13.54
CA ALA A 346 8.31 -12.32 -14.94
C ALA A 346 6.95 -11.81 -15.47
N LYS A 347 6.01 -11.44 -14.59
CA LYS A 347 4.68 -10.95 -14.98
C LYS A 347 4.62 -9.44 -15.20
N TRP A 348 5.56 -8.68 -14.64
CA TRP A 348 5.52 -7.22 -14.69
C TRP A 348 5.56 -6.62 -16.10
N PRO A 349 6.33 -7.15 -17.07
CA PRO A 349 6.30 -6.59 -18.45
C PRO A 349 4.90 -6.67 -19.07
N GLU A 350 4.19 -7.79 -18.90
CA GLU A 350 2.81 -7.96 -19.39
C GLU A 350 1.83 -7.00 -18.70
N ILE A 351 1.96 -6.85 -17.38
CA ILE A 351 1.14 -5.92 -16.58
C ILE A 351 1.35 -4.48 -17.05
N GLN A 352 2.60 -4.06 -17.23
CA GLN A 352 2.93 -2.70 -17.66
C GLN A 352 2.32 -2.38 -19.04
N GLU A 353 2.29 -3.34 -19.98
CA GLU A 353 1.63 -3.16 -21.27
C GLU A 353 0.10 -3.03 -21.12
N LYS A 354 -0.53 -3.83 -20.27
CA LYS A 354 -1.97 -3.69 -19.98
C LYS A 354 -2.28 -2.33 -19.34
N VAL A 355 -1.46 -1.90 -18.38
CA VAL A 355 -1.62 -0.60 -17.73
C VAL A 355 -1.49 0.56 -18.73
N LYS A 356 -0.54 0.49 -19.65
CA LYS A 356 -0.43 1.48 -20.74
C LYS A 356 -1.69 1.51 -21.61
N ALA A 357 -2.27 0.35 -21.91
CA ALA A 357 -3.51 0.27 -22.70
C ALA A 357 -4.72 0.89 -21.96
N ILE A 358 -4.79 0.76 -20.64
CA ILE A 358 -5.85 1.39 -19.81
C ILE A 358 -5.70 2.92 -19.80
N LEU A 359 -4.48 3.43 -19.82
CA LEU A 359 -4.19 4.86 -19.73
C LEU A 359 -4.36 5.62 -21.07
N ASN A 360 -4.32 4.91 -22.22
CA ASN A 360 -4.53 5.47 -23.55
C ASN A 360 -6.00 5.50 -23.92
#